data_8db7436a0ce5f4f3c0127addf70f2f48
#
_entry.id   8db7436a0ce5f4f3c0127addf70f2f48
#
_cell.length_a   1.000
_cell.length_b   1.000
_cell.length_c   1.000
_cell.angle_alpha   90.00
_cell.angle_beta   90.00
_cell.angle_gamma   90.00
#
_symmetry.space_group_name_H-M   'P 1'
#
loop_
_entity.id
_entity.type
_entity.pdbx_description
1 polymer ?
#
loop_
_entity_poly.entity_id
_entity_poly.type
_entity_poly.pdbx_seq_one_letter_code
_entity_poly.pdbx_strand_id
1 'polypeptide(L)'
;SRGLGDVYKRQIYNKGGTAIIRPLHFHDVKGFLLRIIRIMRGIYKEEVMSKNLEKTYNPKEIEAKLYERWCENKYFHAEVDRSKKPFTIVMPPPNITGKLHMGHALDNTLQDILIRYKRMQGYNALWIPGTDHAAISTEVKVTNQLKEEGIDKKELGREGFLKRTWEWKEEYGGTITQQLKKLGTSCDWDRERFTMDEGCSKAVEEVFIKLYEEGYIYKGSRIINWCPVCKLSLIHISEPTR
;
A
#
# COMPACT_ATOMS: atom_id res chain seq x y z
N SER A 1 -22.04 -11.70 39.41
CA SER A 1 -20.92 -12.52 38.91
C SER A 1 -21.36 -13.87 38.38
N ARG A 2 -22.27 -13.83 37.41
CA ARG A 2 -22.64 -15.02 36.60
C ARG A 2 -22.48 -14.58 35.14
N GLY A 3 -21.36 -14.88 34.51
CA GLY A 3 -21.24 -14.46 33.12
C GLY A 3 -20.00 -14.91 32.36
N LEU A 4 -18.93 -15.30 33.01
CA LEU A 4 -17.69 -15.70 32.29
C LEU A 4 -17.49 -17.22 32.13
N GLY A 5 -18.27 -18.05 32.83
CA GLY A 5 -18.19 -19.50 32.76
C GLY A 5 -18.89 -20.11 31.55
N ASP A 6 -19.92 -19.45 31.00
CA ASP A 6 -20.76 -20.04 29.93
C ASP A 6 -20.24 -19.75 28.52
N VAL A 7 -19.42 -18.75 28.32
CA VAL A 7 -18.85 -18.41 27.00
C VAL A 7 -17.78 -19.41 26.59
N TYR A 8 -17.01 -19.92 27.55
CA TYR A 8 -15.98 -20.94 27.29
C TYR A 8 -16.54 -22.34 26.98
N LYS A 9 -17.74 -22.67 27.46
CA LYS A 9 -18.37 -23.97 27.17
C LYS A 9 -18.92 -24.07 25.74
N ARG A 10 -19.24 -22.97 25.07
CA ARG A 10 -19.84 -22.99 23.71
C ARG A 10 -18.83 -23.04 22.57
N GLN A 11 -17.56 -22.75 22.82
CA GLN A 11 -16.53 -22.76 21.76
C GLN A 11 -15.85 -24.12 21.52
N ILE A 12 -16.06 -25.12 22.41
CA ILE A 12 -15.41 -26.43 22.29
C ILE A 12 -16.31 -27.49 21.62
N TYR A 13 -17.57 -27.17 21.29
CA TYR A 13 -18.55 -28.16 20.78
C TYR A 13 -18.90 -28.01 19.30
N ASN A 14 -17.93 -27.78 18.43
CA ASN A 14 -18.24 -27.86 17.01
C ASN A 14 -17.11 -28.45 16.15
N LYS A 15 -16.81 -29.72 16.35
CA LYS A 15 -16.28 -30.64 15.34
C LYS A 15 -16.31 -32.08 15.92
N GLY A 16 -17.08 -32.95 15.28
CA GLY A 16 -17.31 -34.30 15.73
C GLY A 16 -16.04 -35.12 15.97
N GLY A 17 -15.83 -35.46 17.20
CA GLY A 17 -14.83 -36.38 17.69
C GLY A 17 -15.03 -36.58 19.18
N THR A 18 -15.42 -37.78 19.58
CA THR A 18 -15.69 -38.18 20.98
C THR A 18 -14.39 -38.10 21.79
N ALA A 19 -14.15 -36.98 22.43
CA ALA A 19 -13.10 -36.83 23.45
C ALA A 19 -13.76 -36.90 24.84
N ILE A 20 -13.50 -37.96 25.56
CA ILE A 20 -13.89 -38.10 26.98
C ILE A 20 -13.05 -37.12 27.77
N ILE A 21 -13.63 -35.95 28.09
CA ILE A 21 -12.99 -34.99 29.02
C ILE A 21 -13.37 -35.38 30.42
N ARG A 22 -12.40 -35.93 31.18
CA ARG A 22 -12.54 -36.07 32.66
C ARG A 22 -12.61 -34.67 33.26
N PRO A 23 -13.49 -34.39 34.23
CA PRO A 23 -13.53 -33.12 34.91
C PRO A 23 -12.21 -32.88 35.64
N LEU A 24 -11.51 -31.81 35.27
CA LEU A 24 -10.31 -31.35 35.95
C LEU A 24 -10.70 -30.82 37.35
N HIS A 25 -10.18 -31.43 38.41
CA HIS A 25 -10.33 -30.94 39.79
C HIS A 25 -9.64 -29.58 39.91
N PHE A 26 -10.28 -28.65 40.62
CA PHE A 26 -9.90 -27.25 40.83
C PHE A 26 -8.49 -27.04 41.40
N HIS A 27 -7.82 -28.07 41.90
CA HIS A 27 -6.45 -28.02 42.42
C HIS A 27 -5.36 -28.00 41.33
N ASP A 28 -5.68 -28.29 40.09
CA ASP A 28 -4.67 -28.40 39.02
C ASP A 28 -4.59 -27.15 38.10
N VAL A 29 -5.47 -26.17 38.33
CA VAL A 29 -5.47 -24.90 37.54
C VAL A 29 -4.17 -24.10 37.80
N LYS A 30 -3.63 -24.15 39.01
CA LYS A 30 -2.33 -23.53 39.33
C LYS A 30 -1.17 -24.21 38.61
N GLY A 31 -1.18 -25.54 38.55
CA GLY A 31 -0.18 -26.31 37.79
C GLY A 31 -0.28 -26.10 36.30
N PHE A 32 -1.49 -25.98 35.74
CA PHE A 32 -1.73 -25.70 34.34
C PHE A 32 -1.32 -24.25 33.97
N LEU A 33 -1.67 -23.27 34.81
CA LEU A 33 -1.22 -21.88 34.64
C LEU A 33 0.31 -21.74 34.68
N LEU A 34 0.95 -22.44 35.65
CA LEU A 34 2.41 -22.45 35.77
C LEU A 34 3.09 -23.14 34.59
N ARG A 35 2.47 -24.19 34.01
CA ARG A 35 2.96 -24.81 32.75
C ARG A 35 2.81 -23.88 31.54
N ILE A 36 1.68 -23.19 31.38
CA ILE A 36 1.50 -22.20 30.31
C ILE A 36 2.50 -21.06 30.48
N ILE A 37 2.68 -20.53 31.70
CA ILE A 37 3.67 -19.48 31.97
C ILE A 37 5.09 -19.98 31.68
N ARG A 38 5.41 -21.24 31.97
CA ARG A 38 6.72 -21.84 31.69
C ARG A 38 6.95 -22.08 30.19
N ILE A 39 5.89 -22.47 29.44
CA ILE A 39 5.92 -22.61 27.98
C ILE A 39 6.03 -21.22 27.34
N MET A 40 5.28 -20.25 27.80
CA MET A 40 5.38 -18.87 27.33
C MET A 40 6.74 -18.24 27.65
N ARG A 41 7.32 -18.52 28.83
CA ARG A 41 8.70 -18.10 29.15
C ARG A 41 9.76 -18.79 28.30
N GLY A 42 9.53 -20.03 27.86
CA GLY A 42 10.43 -20.76 26.96
C GLY A 42 10.33 -20.31 25.50
N ILE A 43 9.19 -19.76 25.08
CA ILE A 43 8.95 -19.25 23.74
C ILE A 43 9.42 -17.79 23.63
N TYR A 44 9.25 -16.99 24.70
CA TYR A 44 9.84 -15.65 24.80
C TYR A 44 11.17 -15.77 25.53
N LYS A 45 12.28 -15.80 24.79
CA LYS A 45 13.62 -15.70 25.38
C LYS A 45 13.63 -14.53 26.38
N GLU A 46 14.16 -14.74 27.57
CA GLU A 46 14.24 -13.76 28.67
C GLU A 46 14.87 -12.40 28.29
N GLU A 47 15.52 -12.30 27.15
CA GLU A 47 16.06 -11.06 26.60
C GLU A 47 15.04 -9.97 26.27
N VAL A 48 13.76 -10.31 26.09
CA VAL A 48 12.73 -9.33 25.72
C VAL A 48 12.06 -8.67 26.93
N MET A 49 12.10 -9.31 28.10
CA MET A 49 11.37 -8.81 29.29
C MET A 49 12.22 -8.04 30.31
N SER A 50 13.55 -7.91 30.11
CA SER A 50 14.44 -7.21 31.05
C SER A 50 14.91 -5.82 30.60
N LYS A 51 14.52 -5.36 29.41
CA LYS A 51 14.83 -3.99 29.00
C LYS A 51 13.80 -3.04 29.61
N ASN A 52 14.23 -2.25 30.59
CA ASN A 52 13.46 -1.09 31.03
C ASN A 52 13.13 -0.25 29.80
N LEU A 53 11.85 -0.07 29.52
CA LEU A 53 11.42 0.82 28.45
C LEU A 53 11.89 2.24 28.82
N GLU A 54 12.42 2.95 27.84
CA GLU A 54 12.75 4.35 28.01
C GLU A 54 11.49 5.16 28.34
N LYS A 55 11.64 6.23 29.14
CA LYS A 55 10.52 7.08 29.55
C LYS A 55 9.84 7.78 28.37
N THR A 56 10.57 8.00 27.30
CA THR A 56 10.10 8.67 26.08
C THR A 56 10.27 7.76 24.86
N TYR A 57 9.26 7.75 24.01
CA TYR A 57 9.31 7.01 22.75
C TYR A 57 10.31 7.67 21.78
N ASN A 58 11.29 6.90 21.30
CA ASN A 58 12.22 7.33 20.26
C ASN A 58 11.90 6.61 18.93
N PRO A 59 11.21 7.26 17.99
CA PRO A 59 10.80 6.64 16.73
C PRO A 59 11.98 6.16 15.87
N LYS A 60 13.12 6.88 15.92
CA LYS A 60 14.30 6.56 15.10
C LYS A 60 14.91 5.19 15.41
N GLU A 61 14.77 4.72 16.63
CA GLU A 61 15.35 3.43 17.08
C GLU A 61 14.43 2.24 16.80
N ILE A 62 13.13 2.49 16.70
CA ILE A 62 12.11 1.44 16.75
C ILE A 62 11.43 1.28 15.39
N GLU A 63 10.96 2.36 14.76
CA GLU A 63 10.02 2.30 13.63
C GLU A 63 10.60 1.60 12.40
N ALA A 64 11.84 1.92 12.03
CA ALA A 64 12.46 1.31 10.85
C ALA A 64 12.58 -0.21 10.97
N LYS A 65 13.09 -0.69 12.12
CA LYS A 65 13.26 -2.13 12.41
C LYS A 65 11.93 -2.86 12.49
N LEU A 66 10.91 -2.20 13.08
CA LEU A 66 9.58 -2.77 13.20
C LEU A 66 8.91 -2.91 11.84
N TYR A 67 9.02 -1.88 10.99
CA TYR A 67 8.45 -1.89 9.67
C TYR A 67 9.12 -2.93 8.75
N GLU A 68 10.45 -3.01 8.77
CA GLU A 68 11.23 -4.03 8.06
C GLU A 68 10.76 -5.43 8.44
N ARG A 69 10.64 -5.72 9.74
CA ARG A 69 10.11 -6.99 10.24
C ARG A 69 8.70 -7.29 9.73
N TRP A 70 7.84 -6.27 9.60
CA TRP A 70 6.49 -6.48 9.05
C TRP A 70 6.53 -6.86 7.57
N CYS A 71 7.41 -6.24 6.80
CA CYS A 71 7.59 -6.56 5.39
C CYS A 71 8.21 -7.96 5.20
N GLU A 72 9.25 -8.30 5.95
CA GLU A 72 9.91 -9.63 5.90
C GLU A 72 8.94 -10.76 6.22
N ASN A 73 8.09 -10.57 7.23
CA ASN A 73 7.07 -11.55 7.60
C ASN A 73 5.82 -11.50 6.71
N LYS A 74 5.80 -10.65 5.69
CA LYS A 74 4.69 -10.52 4.72
C LYS A 74 3.31 -10.29 5.36
N TYR A 75 3.25 -9.54 6.47
CA TYR A 75 1.99 -9.31 7.20
C TYR A 75 0.96 -8.51 6.39
N PHE A 76 1.38 -7.84 5.34
CA PHE A 76 0.53 -7.03 4.46
C PHE A 76 0.15 -7.76 3.17
N HIS A 77 0.78 -8.91 2.91
CA HIS A 77 0.51 -9.72 1.73
C HIS A 77 -0.81 -10.47 1.87
N ALA A 78 -1.55 -10.59 0.77
CA ALA A 78 -2.79 -11.35 0.73
C ALA A 78 -2.84 -12.23 -0.53
N GLU A 79 -3.15 -13.51 -0.35
CA GLU A 79 -3.43 -14.45 -1.41
C GLU A 79 -4.93 -14.72 -1.51
N VAL A 80 -5.36 -15.31 -2.64
CA VAL A 80 -6.77 -15.66 -2.83
C VAL A 80 -7.20 -16.72 -1.83
N ASP A 81 -8.02 -16.32 -0.86
CA ASP A 81 -8.59 -17.20 0.16
C ASP A 81 -10.14 -17.13 0.08
N ARG A 82 -10.74 -18.15 -0.53
CA ARG A 82 -12.19 -18.22 -0.70
C ARG A 82 -12.96 -18.48 0.60
N SER A 83 -12.28 -18.84 1.68
CA SER A 83 -12.90 -19.02 3.00
C SER A 83 -13.12 -17.70 3.72
N LYS A 84 -12.46 -16.62 3.30
CA LYS A 84 -12.54 -15.29 3.90
C LYS A 84 -13.23 -14.30 2.98
N LYS A 85 -13.95 -13.37 3.58
CA LYS A 85 -14.56 -12.27 2.85
C LYS A 85 -13.46 -11.33 2.32
N PRO A 86 -13.41 -11.02 1.01
CA PRO A 86 -12.40 -10.13 0.45
C PRO A 86 -12.69 -8.67 0.80
N PHE A 87 -11.62 -7.89 0.96
CA PHE A 87 -11.66 -6.44 1.05
C PHE A 87 -10.40 -5.85 0.39
N THR A 88 -10.58 -5.12 -0.69
CA THR A 88 -9.45 -4.60 -1.47
C THR A 88 -9.53 -3.09 -1.60
N ILE A 89 -8.41 -2.42 -1.38
CA ILE A 89 -8.20 -1.02 -1.70
C ILE A 89 -7.10 -0.95 -2.76
N VAL A 90 -7.33 -0.17 -3.81
CA VAL A 90 -6.29 0.27 -4.75
C VAL A 90 -5.93 1.69 -4.37
N MET A 91 -4.68 1.92 -3.98
CA MET A 91 -4.21 3.25 -3.61
C MET A 91 -4.33 4.19 -4.81
N PRO A 92 -4.93 5.37 -4.68
CA PRO A 92 -4.78 6.42 -5.68
C PRO A 92 -3.28 6.71 -5.87
N PRO A 93 -2.71 6.42 -7.04
CA PRO A 93 -1.26 6.43 -7.18
C PRO A 93 -0.73 7.88 -7.17
N PRO A 94 0.18 8.24 -6.25
CA PRO A 94 0.77 9.56 -6.26
C PRO A 94 1.62 9.80 -7.51
N ASN A 95 1.57 11.03 -8.03
CA ASN A 95 2.35 11.47 -9.17
C ASN A 95 3.84 11.53 -8.83
N ILE A 96 4.72 11.05 -9.72
CA ILE A 96 6.18 11.11 -9.55
C ILE A 96 6.75 12.52 -9.81
N THR A 97 6.04 13.55 -9.40
CA THR A 97 6.41 14.97 -9.63
C THR A 97 7.21 15.59 -8.49
N GLY A 98 7.47 14.84 -7.44
CA GLY A 98 8.22 15.29 -6.26
C GLY A 98 7.96 14.47 -5.01
N LYS A 99 8.22 15.06 -3.86
CA LYS A 99 8.00 14.43 -2.55
C LYS A 99 6.53 14.48 -2.16
N LEU A 100 6.11 13.54 -1.31
CA LEU A 100 4.77 13.54 -0.73
C LEU A 100 4.57 14.77 0.18
N HIS A 101 3.34 15.21 0.30
CA HIS A 101 2.90 16.30 1.20
C HIS A 101 1.79 15.81 2.15
N MET A 102 1.37 16.67 3.07
CA MET A 102 0.38 16.32 4.10
C MET A 102 -0.95 15.79 3.55
N GLY A 103 -1.38 16.23 2.36
CA GLY A 103 -2.57 15.69 1.69
C GLY A 103 -2.43 14.20 1.37
N HIS A 104 -1.27 13.78 0.86
CA HIS A 104 -0.99 12.36 0.65
C HIS A 104 -0.94 11.58 1.96
N ALA A 105 -0.36 12.17 3.03
CA ALA A 105 -0.33 11.53 4.34
C ALA A 105 -1.74 11.30 4.88
N LEU A 106 -2.63 12.29 4.77
CA LEU A 106 -4.02 12.17 5.20
C LEU A 106 -4.77 11.08 4.42
N ASP A 107 -4.70 11.12 3.09
CA ASP A 107 -5.35 10.16 2.22
C ASP A 107 -4.90 8.71 2.52
N ASN A 108 -3.59 8.49 2.59
CA ASN A 108 -3.04 7.17 2.90
C ASN A 108 -3.35 6.70 4.32
N THR A 109 -3.39 7.62 5.30
CA THR A 109 -3.75 7.27 6.68
C THR A 109 -5.18 6.76 6.78
N LEU A 110 -6.13 7.40 6.08
CA LEU A 110 -7.53 6.96 6.07
C LEU A 110 -7.68 5.56 5.47
N GLN A 111 -6.98 5.28 4.37
CA GLN A 111 -6.95 3.96 3.73
C GLN A 111 -6.30 2.92 4.65
N ASP A 112 -5.19 3.27 5.30
CA ASP A 112 -4.46 2.36 6.21
C ASP A 112 -5.31 1.98 7.43
N ILE A 113 -6.06 2.92 8.01
CA ILE A 113 -7.00 2.64 9.09
C ILE A 113 -8.04 1.61 8.65
N LEU A 114 -8.64 1.80 7.48
CA LEU A 114 -9.66 0.90 6.96
C LEU A 114 -9.11 -0.50 6.69
N ILE A 115 -7.96 -0.62 6.05
CA ILE A 115 -7.38 -1.91 5.71
C ILE A 115 -6.93 -2.69 6.96
N ARG A 116 -6.33 -2.00 7.95
CA ARG A 116 -5.97 -2.59 9.25
C ARG A 116 -7.19 -3.06 10.01
N TYR A 117 -8.23 -2.25 10.06
CA TYR A 117 -9.50 -2.61 10.69
C TYR A 117 -10.11 -3.86 10.05
N LYS A 118 -10.09 -3.96 8.72
CA LYS A 118 -10.59 -5.15 8.01
C LYS A 118 -9.74 -6.40 8.27
N ARG A 119 -8.42 -6.27 8.35
CA ARG A 119 -7.55 -7.38 8.76
C ARG A 119 -7.88 -7.87 10.16
N MET A 120 -8.10 -6.96 11.12
CA MET A 120 -8.49 -7.31 12.49
C MET A 120 -9.84 -8.01 12.56
N GLN A 121 -10.76 -7.72 11.61
CA GLN A 121 -12.04 -8.42 11.48
C GLN A 121 -11.93 -9.79 10.79
N GLY A 122 -10.74 -10.23 10.39
CA GLY A 122 -10.52 -11.52 9.72
C GLY A 122 -10.82 -11.53 8.22
N TYR A 123 -11.00 -10.37 7.59
CA TYR A 123 -11.13 -10.29 6.13
C TYR A 123 -9.82 -10.67 5.44
N ASN A 124 -9.92 -11.17 4.20
CA ASN A 124 -8.79 -11.26 3.29
C ASN A 124 -8.58 -9.85 2.69
N ALA A 125 -7.74 -9.07 3.35
CA ALA A 125 -7.62 -7.64 3.09
C ALA A 125 -6.34 -7.33 2.31
N LEU A 126 -6.49 -6.75 1.12
CA LEU A 126 -5.42 -6.37 0.21
C LEU A 126 -5.40 -4.86 -0.03
N TRP A 127 -4.27 -4.23 0.14
CA TRP A 127 -4.04 -2.83 -0.25
C TRP A 127 -2.90 -2.76 -1.26
N ILE A 128 -3.24 -2.39 -2.50
CA ILE A 128 -2.30 -2.35 -3.63
C ILE A 128 -1.70 -0.95 -3.73
N PRO A 129 -0.38 -0.79 -3.55
CA PRO A 129 0.30 0.48 -3.75
C PRO A 129 0.66 0.69 -5.22
N GLY A 130 0.91 1.96 -5.58
CA GLY A 130 1.40 2.30 -6.91
C GLY A 130 1.84 3.75 -6.99
N THR A 131 2.45 4.11 -8.13
CA THR A 131 2.83 5.47 -8.49
C THR A 131 2.37 5.81 -9.91
N ASP A 132 2.06 7.09 -10.14
CA ASP A 132 1.60 7.58 -11.44
C ASP A 132 2.71 8.32 -12.17
N HIS A 133 2.89 8.01 -13.44
CA HIS A 133 3.84 8.69 -14.32
C HIS A 133 3.48 10.16 -14.59
N ALA A 134 2.21 10.56 -14.44
CA ALA A 134 1.71 11.93 -14.55
C ALA A 134 2.31 12.71 -15.74
N ALA A 135 2.21 12.15 -16.94
CA ALA A 135 2.95 12.50 -18.15
C ALA A 135 3.28 14.00 -18.33
N ILE A 136 2.26 14.88 -18.33
CA ILE A 136 2.43 16.33 -18.58
C ILE A 136 3.25 16.97 -17.45
N SER A 137 2.91 16.67 -16.20
CA SER A 137 3.58 17.27 -15.04
C SER A 137 5.02 16.81 -14.92
N THR A 138 5.30 15.54 -15.20
CA THR A 138 6.65 14.98 -15.21
C THR A 138 7.49 15.56 -16.35
N GLU A 139 6.91 15.70 -17.54
CA GLU A 139 7.57 16.35 -18.69
C GLU A 139 7.99 17.78 -18.36
N VAL A 140 7.13 18.57 -17.69
CA VAL A 140 7.46 19.92 -17.26
C VAL A 140 8.61 19.91 -16.25
N LYS A 141 8.60 19.00 -15.28
CA LYS A 141 9.67 18.89 -14.26
C LYS A 141 11.01 18.54 -14.91
N VAL A 142 11.05 17.50 -15.74
CA VAL A 142 12.27 17.10 -16.46
C VAL A 142 12.78 18.20 -17.38
N THR A 143 11.86 18.88 -18.10
CA THR A 143 12.23 20.01 -18.98
C THR A 143 12.85 21.16 -18.17
N ASN A 144 12.32 21.46 -16.99
CA ASN A 144 12.89 22.52 -16.14
C ASN A 144 14.27 22.12 -15.61
N GLN A 145 14.45 20.87 -15.18
CA GLN A 145 15.76 20.35 -14.78
C GLN A 145 16.79 20.46 -15.93
N LEU A 146 16.43 20.05 -17.13
CA LEU A 146 17.30 20.18 -18.30
C LEU A 146 17.70 21.64 -18.57
N LYS A 147 16.76 22.60 -18.41
CA LYS A 147 17.07 24.03 -18.54
C LYS A 147 18.05 24.52 -17.48
N GLU A 148 17.93 24.06 -16.23
CA GLU A 148 18.86 24.39 -15.15
C GLU A 148 20.27 23.81 -15.42
N GLU A 149 20.35 22.67 -16.11
CA GLU A 149 21.59 22.06 -16.58
C GLU A 149 22.13 22.70 -17.88
N GLY A 150 21.39 23.65 -18.49
CA GLY A 150 21.78 24.31 -19.74
C GLY A 150 21.55 23.47 -21.00
N ILE A 151 20.75 22.42 -20.92
CA ILE A 151 20.48 21.48 -22.02
C ILE A 151 19.14 21.82 -22.72
N ASP A 152 19.16 22.01 -24.04
CA ASP A 152 17.93 22.18 -24.81
C ASP A 152 17.27 20.79 -25.06
N LYS A 153 16.01 20.68 -24.67
CA LYS A 153 15.19 19.48 -24.92
C LYS A 153 15.19 19.07 -26.39
N LYS A 154 15.21 20.04 -27.33
CA LYS A 154 15.20 19.76 -28.77
C LYS A 154 16.51 19.14 -29.25
N GLU A 155 17.63 19.57 -28.69
CA GLU A 155 18.96 19.02 -29.03
C GLU A 155 19.12 17.60 -28.48
N LEU A 156 18.54 17.31 -27.31
CA LEU A 156 18.57 16.00 -26.69
C LEU A 156 17.79 14.94 -27.51
N GLY A 157 16.80 15.35 -28.27
CA GLY A 157 15.92 14.46 -29.03
C GLY A 157 14.99 13.61 -28.16
N ARG A 158 14.18 12.78 -28.82
CA ARG A 158 13.16 11.97 -28.13
C ARG A 158 13.77 10.92 -27.21
N GLU A 159 14.76 10.18 -27.70
CA GLU A 159 15.38 9.09 -26.94
C GLU A 159 16.12 9.59 -25.71
N GLY A 160 16.91 10.65 -25.87
CA GLY A 160 17.60 11.30 -24.76
C GLY A 160 16.63 11.83 -23.71
N PHE A 161 15.53 12.47 -24.14
CA PHE A 161 14.51 12.95 -23.23
C PHE A 161 13.81 11.82 -22.47
N LEU A 162 13.48 10.72 -23.14
CA LEU A 162 12.90 9.53 -22.49
C LEU A 162 13.85 8.95 -21.45
N LYS A 163 15.16 8.85 -21.76
CA LYS A 163 16.16 8.37 -20.80
C LYS A 163 16.15 9.24 -19.53
N ARG A 164 16.19 10.57 -19.66
CA ARG A 164 16.13 11.50 -18.53
C ARG A 164 14.82 11.37 -17.73
N THR A 165 13.72 11.09 -18.42
CA THR A 165 12.42 10.88 -17.75
C THR A 165 12.41 9.59 -16.94
N TRP A 166 13.05 8.53 -17.42
CA TRP A 166 13.19 7.29 -16.66
C TRP A 166 14.13 7.46 -15.46
N GLU A 167 15.24 8.21 -15.61
CA GLU A 167 16.11 8.56 -14.47
C GLU A 167 15.34 9.33 -13.41
N TRP A 168 14.52 10.30 -13.80
CA TRP A 168 13.61 11.01 -12.90
C TRP A 168 12.64 10.06 -12.18
N LYS A 169 12.05 9.12 -12.89
CA LYS A 169 11.15 8.10 -12.30
C LYS A 169 11.86 7.25 -11.25
N GLU A 170 13.08 6.81 -11.50
CA GLU A 170 13.84 6.02 -10.53
C GLU A 170 14.12 6.82 -9.25
N GLU A 171 14.50 8.08 -9.37
CA GLU A 171 14.79 8.95 -8.23
C GLU A 171 13.55 9.25 -7.40
N TYR A 172 12.50 9.75 -8.04
CA TYR A 172 11.32 10.24 -7.31
C TYR A 172 10.32 9.14 -6.96
N GLY A 173 10.17 8.14 -7.79
CA GLY A 173 9.34 6.97 -7.48
C GLY A 173 9.87 6.23 -6.25
N GLY A 174 11.17 5.97 -6.20
CA GLY A 174 11.83 5.38 -5.03
C GLY A 174 11.66 6.23 -3.76
N THR A 175 11.78 7.55 -3.87
CA THR A 175 11.57 8.49 -2.75
C THR A 175 10.14 8.40 -2.21
N ILE A 176 9.14 8.38 -3.08
CA ILE A 176 7.71 8.28 -2.69
C ILE A 176 7.46 6.98 -1.94
N THR A 177 7.91 5.86 -2.46
CA THR A 177 7.78 4.54 -1.82
C THR A 177 8.43 4.53 -0.43
N GLN A 178 9.63 5.11 -0.28
CA GLN A 178 10.29 5.23 1.03
C GLN A 178 9.52 6.14 2.01
N GLN A 179 8.93 7.22 1.53
CA GLN A 179 8.10 8.09 2.36
C GLN A 179 6.82 7.39 2.84
N LEU A 180 6.16 6.60 1.97
CA LEU A 180 5.02 5.77 2.35
C LEU A 180 5.41 4.72 3.39
N LYS A 181 6.54 4.06 3.23
CA LYS A 181 7.07 3.10 4.22
C LYS A 181 7.35 3.79 5.56
N LYS A 182 7.91 4.99 5.57
CA LYS A 182 8.11 5.79 6.80
C LYS A 182 6.80 6.21 7.46
N LEU A 183 5.75 6.44 6.69
CA LEU A 183 4.41 6.69 7.21
C LEU A 183 3.80 5.44 7.88
N GLY A 184 4.39 4.27 7.66
CA GLY A 184 3.94 3.00 8.23
C GLY A 184 2.80 2.35 7.46
N THR A 185 2.60 2.69 6.18
CA THR A 185 1.50 2.17 5.36
C THR A 185 1.57 0.65 5.22
N SER A 186 0.46 -0.03 5.46
CA SER A 186 0.38 -1.49 5.44
C SER A 186 -0.01 -2.05 4.07
N CYS A 187 0.71 -1.61 3.03
CA CYS A 187 0.51 -2.03 1.65
C CYS A 187 1.18 -3.36 1.34
N ASP A 188 0.64 -4.09 0.37
CA ASP A 188 1.30 -5.25 -0.24
C ASP A 188 2.33 -4.79 -1.28
N TRP A 189 3.57 -4.59 -0.83
CA TRP A 189 4.66 -4.08 -1.66
C TRP A 189 5.10 -5.06 -2.76
N ASP A 190 4.82 -6.34 -2.63
CA ASP A 190 5.08 -7.33 -3.68
C ASP A 190 4.19 -7.08 -4.92
N ARG A 191 3.11 -6.30 -4.76
CA ARG A 191 2.16 -5.92 -5.81
C ARG A 191 2.23 -4.43 -6.18
N GLU A 192 3.32 -3.75 -5.86
CA GLU A 192 3.52 -2.35 -6.28
C GLU A 192 3.43 -2.23 -7.80
N ARG A 193 2.69 -1.20 -8.26
CA ARG A 193 2.49 -0.93 -9.68
C ARG A 193 2.94 0.48 -10.05
N PHE A 194 3.43 0.62 -11.26
CA PHE A 194 3.67 1.90 -11.90
C PHE A 194 2.79 2.01 -13.14
N THR A 195 2.12 3.12 -13.33
CA THR A 195 1.12 3.28 -14.40
C THR A 195 1.66 3.12 -15.82
N MET A 196 2.98 3.13 -16.02
CA MET A 196 3.66 2.81 -17.28
C MET A 196 4.46 1.51 -17.24
N ASP A 197 4.26 0.65 -16.26
CA ASP A 197 4.88 -0.67 -16.31
C ASP A 197 4.33 -1.51 -17.46
N GLU A 198 5.04 -2.57 -17.82
CA GLU A 198 4.69 -3.42 -18.96
C GLU A 198 3.26 -3.96 -18.87
N GLY A 199 2.82 -4.40 -17.69
CA GLY A 199 1.49 -4.95 -17.50
C GLY A 199 0.38 -3.90 -17.63
N CYS A 200 0.58 -2.70 -17.07
CA CYS A 200 -0.36 -1.59 -17.23
C CYS A 200 -0.39 -1.10 -18.69
N SER A 201 0.76 -1.02 -19.36
CA SER A 201 0.84 -0.62 -20.76
C SER A 201 0.09 -1.60 -21.67
N LYS A 202 0.29 -2.90 -21.51
CA LYS A 202 -0.46 -3.93 -22.24
C LYS A 202 -1.96 -3.84 -21.99
N ALA A 203 -2.38 -3.65 -20.74
CA ALA A 203 -3.79 -3.51 -20.41
C ALA A 203 -4.44 -2.29 -21.07
N VAL A 204 -3.73 -1.17 -21.13
CA VAL A 204 -4.20 0.04 -21.82
C VAL A 204 -4.35 -0.20 -23.33
N GLU A 205 -3.37 -0.83 -23.98
CA GLU A 205 -3.43 -1.18 -25.39
C GLU A 205 -4.60 -2.12 -25.69
N GLU A 206 -4.79 -3.15 -24.90
CA GLU A 206 -5.87 -4.13 -25.07
C GLU A 206 -7.26 -3.48 -24.93
N VAL A 207 -7.44 -2.63 -23.92
CA VAL A 207 -8.69 -1.88 -23.75
C VAL A 207 -8.92 -0.91 -24.90
N PHE A 208 -7.89 -0.21 -25.37
CA PHE A 208 -7.99 0.71 -26.50
C PHE A 208 -8.44 -0.01 -27.77
N ILE A 209 -7.79 -1.14 -28.11
CA ILE A 209 -8.12 -1.95 -29.27
C ILE A 209 -9.57 -2.44 -29.19
N LYS A 210 -9.97 -3.00 -28.05
CA LYS A 210 -11.32 -3.50 -27.82
C LYS A 210 -12.39 -2.41 -27.99
N LEU A 211 -12.17 -1.23 -27.42
CA LEU A 211 -13.08 -0.10 -27.57
C LEU A 211 -13.16 0.41 -29.01
N TYR A 212 -12.05 0.33 -29.75
CA TYR A 212 -12.04 0.65 -31.19
C TYR A 212 -12.85 -0.38 -31.99
N GLU A 213 -12.64 -1.68 -31.75
CA GLU A 213 -13.37 -2.77 -32.43
C GLU A 213 -14.88 -2.72 -32.13
N GLU A 214 -15.26 -2.35 -30.90
CA GLU A 214 -16.66 -2.15 -30.49
C GLU A 214 -17.27 -0.82 -31.02
N GLY A 215 -16.49 0.03 -31.69
CA GLY A 215 -16.95 1.28 -32.30
C GLY A 215 -17.10 2.46 -31.35
N TYR A 216 -16.66 2.33 -30.07
CA TYR A 216 -16.68 3.44 -29.09
C TYR A 216 -15.59 4.48 -29.36
N ILE A 217 -14.46 4.06 -29.92
CA ILE A 217 -13.36 4.95 -30.32
C ILE A 217 -13.34 5.07 -31.84
N TYR A 218 -13.37 6.29 -32.33
CA TYR A 218 -13.29 6.60 -33.75
C TYR A 218 -12.56 7.92 -33.99
N LYS A 219 -11.94 8.07 -35.16
CA LYS A 219 -11.32 9.33 -35.59
C LYS A 219 -12.37 10.30 -36.12
N GLY A 220 -12.45 11.50 -35.55
CA GLY A 220 -13.37 12.54 -35.94
C GLY A 220 -12.76 13.93 -35.82
N SER A 221 -13.30 14.91 -36.55
CA SER A 221 -12.91 16.31 -36.45
C SER A 221 -14.02 17.07 -35.71
N ARG A 222 -13.66 17.84 -34.69
CA ARG A 222 -14.60 18.70 -33.94
C ARG A 222 -13.92 20.01 -33.58
N ILE A 223 -14.71 21.05 -33.41
CA ILE A 223 -14.24 22.31 -32.85
C ILE A 223 -13.95 22.08 -31.34
N ILE A 224 -12.76 22.45 -30.93
CA ILE A 224 -12.31 22.32 -29.55
C ILE A 224 -11.79 23.65 -29.01
N ASN A 225 -11.88 23.87 -27.71
CA ASN A 225 -11.19 24.95 -27.04
C ASN A 225 -9.70 24.60 -26.93
N TRP A 226 -8.84 25.41 -27.50
CA TRP A 226 -7.40 25.20 -27.57
C TRP A 226 -6.65 26.30 -26.84
N CYS A 227 -5.77 25.95 -25.89
CA CYS A 227 -4.87 26.89 -25.27
C CYS A 227 -3.53 26.94 -26.05
N PRO A 228 -3.16 28.06 -26.68
CA PRO A 228 -1.91 28.13 -27.45
C PRO A 228 -0.67 28.14 -26.54
N VAL A 229 -0.81 28.48 -25.26
CA VAL A 229 0.29 28.48 -24.27
C VAL A 229 0.55 27.08 -23.75
N CYS A 230 -0.47 26.43 -23.21
CA CYS A 230 -0.36 25.07 -22.66
C CYS A 230 -0.34 23.99 -23.76
N LYS A 231 -0.82 24.31 -24.96
CA LYS A 231 -1.00 23.39 -26.08
C LYS A 231 -1.88 22.18 -25.73
N LEU A 232 -2.92 22.44 -24.93
CA LEU A 232 -3.90 21.46 -24.45
C LEU A 232 -5.32 21.95 -24.73
N SER A 233 -6.26 21.02 -24.90
CA SER A 233 -7.65 21.34 -25.26
C SER A 233 -8.58 21.42 -24.05
N LEU A 234 -8.35 20.68 -22.97
CA LEU A 234 -9.33 20.51 -21.91
C LEU A 234 -8.93 21.12 -20.56
N ILE A 235 -7.68 21.56 -20.39
CA ILE A 235 -7.16 21.97 -19.08
C ILE A 235 -7.94 23.12 -18.44
N HIS A 236 -8.37 24.10 -19.22
CA HIS A 236 -9.12 25.26 -18.72
C HIS A 236 -10.64 25.08 -18.69
N ILE A 237 -11.11 23.92 -19.12
CA ILE A 237 -12.53 23.54 -19.07
C ILE A 237 -12.81 22.67 -17.85
N SER A 238 -11.91 21.74 -17.55
CA SER A 238 -12.04 20.84 -16.40
C SER A 238 -11.68 21.48 -15.06
N GLU A 239 -10.88 22.57 -15.08
CA GLU A 239 -10.53 23.36 -13.89
C GLU A 239 -10.70 24.86 -14.18
N PRO A 240 -11.93 25.37 -14.31
CA PRO A 240 -12.18 26.75 -14.77
C PRO A 240 -11.84 27.84 -13.75
N THR A 241 -11.48 27.50 -12.55
CA THR A 241 -11.31 28.49 -11.46
C THR A 241 -10.14 28.16 -10.55
N ARG A 242 -8.94 28.40 -11.03
CA ARG A 242 -7.81 28.66 -10.17
C ARG A 242 -6.94 29.76 -10.76
#